data_b4693f556c7fb6fbfc96cdc1b8127eab
#
_entry.id   b4693f556c7fb6fbfc96cdc1b8127eab
#
_cell.length_a   1.000
_cell.length_b   1.000
_cell.length_c   1.000
_cell.angle_alpha   90.00
_cell.angle_beta   90.00
_cell.angle_gamma   90.00
#
_symmetry.space_group_name_H-M   'P 1'
#
loop_
_entity.id
_entity.type
_entity.pdbx_description
1 polymer ?
#
loop_
_entity_poly.entity_id
_entity_poly.type
_entity_poly.pdbx_seq_one_letter_code
_entity_poly.pdbx_strand_id
1 'polypeptide(L)'
;MLTIDLTTARRYILGKQGLWPGRRWQGAEGAAQAMREMEYLQLDPLQIIARSQDIQLHSRVLDYTPGLWEEATYGRREFFDWGGWLATRPMDELPHWRVVMHRERDNSGVVDSRIHGMGIDHAETVAEMRAILRERGMVSNRDFAMATRTRTESYRGRKDSALALYYL
;
A
#
# COMPACT_ATOMS: atom_id res chain seq x y z
N MET A 1 -34.34 10.28 -16.46
CA MET A 1 -33.58 10.19 -15.21
C MET A 1 -33.82 8.79 -14.63
N LEU A 2 -32.76 8.00 -14.38
CA LEU A 2 -32.91 6.68 -13.79
C LEU A 2 -33.13 6.84 -12.28
N THR A 3 -34.20 6.27 -11.75
CA THR A 3 -34.52 6.26 -10.32
C THR A 3 -34.41 4.84 -9.79
N ILE A 4 -33.70 4.64 -8.71
CA ILE A 4 -33.58 3.36 -8.02
C ILE A 4 -34.04 3.50 -6.57
N ASP A 5 -34.63 2.45 -6.02
CA ASP A 5 -35.01 2.44 -4.61
C ASP A 5 -33.79 2.27 -3.69
N LEU A 6 -33.94 2.66 -2.42
CA LEU A 6 -32.85 2.65 -1.43
C LEU A 6 -32.28 1.25 -1.19
N THR A 7 -33.13 0.20 -1.22
CA THR A 7 -32.70 -1.19 -1.01
C THR A 7 -31.80 -1.64 -2.17
N THR A 8 -32.19 -1.34 -3.40
CA THR A 8 -31.40 -1.63 -4.60
C THR A 8 -30.07 -0.88 -4.56
N ALA A 9 -30.06 0.41 -4.19
CA ALA A 9 -28.85 1.20 -4.05
C ALA A 9 -27.89 0.59 -3.01
N ARG A 10 -28.40 0.21 -1.83
CA ARG A 10 -27.60 -0.43 -0.78
C ARG A 10 -27.02 -1.77 -1.23
N ARG A 11 -27.81 -2.63 -1.87
CA ARG A 11 -27.35 -3.92 -2.40
C ARG A 11 -26.29 -3.74 -3.47
N TYR A 12 -26.44 -2.77 -4.35
CA TYR A 12 -25.45 -2.44 -5.36
C TYR A 12 -24.10 -2.04 -4.72
N ILE A 13 -24.11 -1.11 -3.76
CA ILE A 13 -22.91 -0.67 -3.07
C ILE A 13 -22.24 -1.84 -2.33
N LEU A 14 -23.00 -2.61 -1.56
CA LEU A 14 -22.49 -3.76 -0.84
C LEU A 14 -21.98 -4.85 -1.79
N GLY A 15 -22.62 -5.03 -2.94
CA GLY A 15 -22.18 -5.95 -3.99
C GLY A 15 -20.84 -5.54 -4.59
N LYS A 16 -20.67 -4.26 -4.91
CA LYS A 16 -19.40 -3.71 -5.40
C LYS A 16 -18.28 -3.85 -4.37
N GLN A 17 -18.61 -3.75 -3.09
CA GLN A 17 -17.65 -3.95 -2.01
C GLN A 17 -17.42 -5.45 -1.65
N GLY A 18 -18.01 -6.37 -2.38
CA GLY A 18 -17.87 -7.80 -2.13
C GLY A 18 -18.58 -8.34 -0.88
N LEU A 19 -19.50 -7.55 -0.29
CA LEU A 19 -20.23 -7.90 0.95
C LEU A 19 -21.64 -8.45 0.71
N TRP A 20 -22.17 -8.33 -0.50
CA TRP A 20 -23.47 -8.84 -0.88
C TRP A 20 -23.35 -9.81 -2.07
N PRO A 21 -24.01 -10.97 -2.06
CA PRO A 21 -24.92 -11.52 -1.05
C PRO A 21 -24.23 -12.23 0.14
N GLY A 22 -22.96 -12.05 0.36
CA GLY A 22 -22.14 -12.64 1.40
C GLY A 22 -20.75 -13.03 0.88
N ARG A 23 -20.05 -13.88 1.62
CA ARG A 23 -18.75 -14.39 1.20
C ARG A 23 -18.89 -15.19 -0.09
N ARG A 24 -18.12 -14.83 -1.12
CA ARG A 24 -18.23 -15.47 -2.45
C ARG A 24 -16.90 -15.94 -3.01
N TRP A 25 -15.80 -15.53 -2.43
CA TRP A 25 -14.47 -15.97 -2.82
C TRP A 25 -13.95 -17.01 -1.83
N GLN A 26 -12.96 -17.81 -2.23
CA GLN A 26 -12.46 -18.89 -1.40
C GLN A 26 -10.92 -18.97 -1.46
N GLY A 27 -10.29 -19.19 -0.30
CA GLY A 27 -8.84 -19.41 -0.17
C GLY A 27 -7.97 -18.23 -0.63
N ALA A 28 -6.72 -18.52 -0.94
CA ALA A 28 -5.70 -17.51 -1.29
C ALA A 28 -6.03 -16.77 -2.60
N GLU A 29 -6.47 -17.51 -3.63
CA GLU A 29 -6.86 -16.91 -4.90
C GLU A 29 -8.12 -16.05 -4.74
N GLY A 30 -9.06 -16.52 -3.94
CA GLY A 30 -10.24 -15.73 -3.58
C GLY A 30 -9.90 -14.47 -2.80
N ALA A 31 -8.85 -14.47 -1.99
CA ALA A 31 -8.37 -13.26 -1.32
C ALA A 31 -7.84 -12.24 -2.34
N ALA A 32 -7.05 -12.66 -3.32
CA ALA A 32 -6.57 -11.79 -4.39
C ALA A 32 -7.72 -11.21 -5.22
N GLN A 33 -8.74 -12.03 -5.55
CA GLN A 33 -9.92 -11.56 -6.27
C GLN A 33 -10.71 -10.54 -5.45
N ALA A 34 -10.91 -10.78 -4.16
CA ALA A 34 -11.56 -9.83 -3.26
C ALA A 34 -10.82 -8.50 -3.19
N MET A 35 -9.48 -8.53 -3.12
CA MET A 35 -8.63 -7.33 -3.14
C MET A 35 -8.79 -6.53 -4.44
N ARG A 36 -8.85 -7.21 -5.60
CA ARG A 36 -9.08 -6.55 -6.91
C ARG A 36 -10.46 -5.87 -6.96
N GLU A 37 -11.50 -6.54 -6.49
CA GLU A 37 -12.85 -5.97 -6.46
C GLU A 37 -12.99 -4.78 -5.50
N MET A 38 -12.22 -4.77 -4.42
CA MET A 38 -12.18 -3.64 -3.49
C MET A 38 -11.33 -2.47 -4.02
N GLU A 39 -10.40 -2.73 -4.98
CA GLU A 39 -9.46 -1.77 -5.54
C GLU A 39 -8.49 -1.15 -4.51
N TYR A 40 -8.77 -1.33 -3.25
CA TYR A 40 -8.04 -0.74 -2.14
C TYR A 40 -8.14 -1.60 -0.89
N LEU A 41 -7.01 -2.11 -0.39
CA LEU A 41 -6.94 -2.80 0.90
C LEU A 41 -6.04 -2.01 1.86
N GLN A 42 -6.64 -1.41 2.87
CA GLN A 42 -5.89 -0.69 3.90
C GLN A 42 -5.12 -1.66 4.79
N LEU A 43 -3.84 -1.37 4.97
CA LEU A 43 -2.94 -2.10 5.86
C LEU A 43 -2.84 -1.37 7.19
N ASP A 44 -3.30 -1.99 8.27
CA ASP A 44 -3.18 -1.42 9.61
C ASP A 44 -2.30 -2.33 10.47
N PRO A 45 -1.19 -1.82 11.04
CA PRO A 45 -0.33 -2.61 11.92
C PRO A 45 -0.96 -2.89 13.28
N LEU A 46 -2.00 -2.16 13.67
CA LEU A 46 -2.68 -2.38 14.95
C LEU A 46 -3.43 -3.70 14.94
N GLN A 47 -3.22 -4.47 15.98
CA GLN A 47 -3.84 -5.77 16.16
C GLN A 47 -4.41 -5.90 17.57
N ILE A 48 -5.71 -5.66 17.71
CA ILE A 48 -6.43 -5.91 18.96
C ILE A 48 -7.05 -7.32 18.93
N ILE A 49 -7.87 -7.59 17.93
CA ILE A 49 -8.46 -8.92 17.66
C ILE A 49 -7.75 -9.54 16.46
N ALA A 50 -7.71 -8.82 15.35
CA ALA A 50 -6.98 -9.15 14.13
C ALA A 50 -6.59 -7.84 13.43
N ARG A 51 -5.68 -7.92 12.44
CA ARG A 51 -5.34 -6.75 11.61
C ARG A 51 -6.52 -6.35 10.74
N SER A 52 -6.67 -5.07 10.46
CA SER A 52 -7.78 -4.52 9.66
C SER A 52 -7.93 -5.22 8.31
N GLN A 53 -6.84 -5.46 7.59
CA GLN A 53 -6.84 -6.14 6.30
C GLN A 53 -7.37 -7.57 6.41
N ASP A 54 -7.02 -8.29 7.47
CA ASP A 54 -7.50 -9.65 7.69
C ASP A 54 -9.01 -9.67 8.00
N ILE A 55 -9.50 -8.71 8.78
CA ILE A 55 -10.94 -8.56 9.06
C ILE A 55 -11.72 -8.24 7.77
N GLN A 56 -11.19 -7.33 6.95
CA GLN A 56 -11.79 -6.96 5.68
C GLN A 56 -11.91 -8.17 4.74
N LEU A 57 -10.85 -8.98 4.63
CA LEU A 57 -10.86 -10.16 3.76
C LEU A 57 -11.67 -11.31 4.35
N HIS A 58 -11.60 -11.53 5.65
CA HIS A 58 -12.42 -12.54 6.31
C HIS A 58 -13.93 -12.32 6.09
N SER A 59 -14.36 -11.07 5.99
CA SER A 59 -15.78 -10.76 5.71
C SER A 59 -16.23 -11.08 4.27
N ARG A 60 -15.30 -11.39 3.36
CA ARG A 60 -15.54 -11.58 1.91
C ARG A 60 -15.15 -12.96 1.41
N VAL A 61 -14.20 -13.60 2.07
CA VAL A 61 -13.58 -14.85 1.62
C VAL A 61 -13.94 -15.99 2.55
N LEU A 62 -14.38 -17.11 1.96
CA LEU A 62 -14.58 -18.38 2.66
C LEU A 62 -13.21 -19.01 2.97
N ASP A 63 -13.11 -19.70 4.09
CA ASP A 63 -11.87 -20.36 4.53
C ASP A 63 -10.65 -19.43 4.56
N TYR A 64 -10.88 -18.16 4.87
CA TYR A 64 -9.81 -17.16 4.99
C TYR A 64 -8.95 -17.42 6.21
N THR A 65 -7.66 -17.53 5.98
CA THR A 65 -6.63 -17.57 7.02
C THR A 65 -5.87 -16.24 7.03
N PRO A 66 -5.61 -15.62 8.19
CA PRO A 66 -4.85 -14.37 8.27
C PRO A 66 -3.52 -14.46 7.53
N GLY A 67 -3.19 -13.42 6.74
CA GLY A 67 -1.98 -13.35 5.94
C GLY A 67 -2.10 -13.89 4.51
N LEU A 68 -3.21 -14.50 4.08
CA LEU A 68 -3.36 -14.98 2.70
C LEU A 68 -3.17 -13.90 1.63
N TRP A 69 -3.38 -12.64 1.96
CA TRP A 69 -3.16 -11.49 1.08
C TRP A 69 -1.68 -11.22 0.80
N GLU A 70 -0.78 -11.64 1.70
CA GLU A 70 0.66 -11.35 1.60
C GLU A 70 1.29 -12.02 0.38
N GLU A 71 0.87 -13.24 0.05
CA GLU A 71 1.38 -13.96 -1.12
C GLU A 71 1.00 -13.25 -2.42
N ALA A 72 -0.22 -12.79 -2.56
CA ALA A 72 -0.64 -12.02 -3.73
C ALA A 72 0.12 -10.69 -3.84
N THR A 73 0.37 -10.02 -2.71
CA THR A 73 1.01 -8.71 -2.67
C THR A 73 2.53 -8.81 -2.83
N TYR A 74 3.20 -9.59 -2.00
CA TYR A 74 4.66 -9.62 -1.93
C TYR A 74 5.30 -10.77 -2.71
N GLY A 75 4.66 -11.94 -2.74
CA GLY A 75 5.12 -13.09 -3.50
C GLY A 75 4.91 -12.90 -5.00
N ARG A 76 3.65 -12.83 -5.43
CA ARG A 76 3.29 -12.71 -6.85
C ARG A 76 3.34 -11.28 -7.39
N ARG A 77 3.45 -10.27 -6.52
CA ARG A 77 3.51 -8.84 -6.88
C ARG A 77 2.32 -8.37 -7.74
N GLU A 78 1.14 -8.87 -7.44
CA GLU A 78 -0.10 -8.49 -8.11
C GLU A 78 -0.67 -7.17 -7.61
N PHE A 79 -0.12 -6.68 -6.50
CA PHE A 79 -0.53 -5.43 -5.84
C PHE A 79 0.72 -4.62 -5.49
N PHE A 80 0.54 -3.31 -5.36
CA PHE A 80 1.58 -2.38 -4.92
C PHE A 80 1.07 -1.51 -3.79
N ASP A 81 1.97 -1.02 -2.96
CA ASP A 81 1.72 -0.02 -1.92
C ASP A 81 2.47 1.26 -2.27
N TRP A 82 1.79 2.39 -2.17
CA TRP A 82 2.37 3.69 -2.38
C TRP A 82 1.59 4.80 -1.66
N GLY A 83 2.29 5.89 -1.31
CA GLY A 83 1.68 7.16 -0.91
C GLY A 83 1.44 7.31 0.58
N GLY A 84 2.05 6.50 1.44
CA GLY A 84 1.95 6.63 2.91
C GLY A 84 0.55 6.33 3.48
N TRP A 85 -0.38 5.91 2.64
CA TRP A 85 -1.74 5.55 3.04
C TRP A 85 -1.81 4.15 3.65
N LEU A 86 -0.69 3.43 3.71
CA LEU A 86 -0.63 2.04 4.17
C LEU A 86 -1.74 1.21 3.52
N ALA A 87 -1.69 1.12 2.20
CA ALA A 87 -2.71 0.41 1.44
C ALA A 87 -2.14 -0.21 0.18
N THR A 88 -2.61 -1.40 -0.15
CA THR A 88 -2.30 -2.06 -1.41
C THR A 88 -3.38 -1.79 -2.46
N ARG A 89 -2.94 -1.68 -3.71
CA ARG A 89 -3.75 -1.48 -4.91
C ARG A 89 -3.37 -2.47 -5.99
N PRO A 90 -4.28 -2.83 -6.90
CA PRO A 90 -3.97 -3.68 -8.04
C PRO A 90 -2.81 -3.13 -8.90
N MET A 91 -1.91 -4.00 -9.33
CA MET A 91 -0.71 -3.61 -10.09
C MET A 91 -1.04 -3.02 -11.46
N ASP A 92 -2.16 -3.37 -12.06
CA ASP A 92 -2.65 -2.82 -13.32
C ASP A 92 -3.07 -1.35 -13.23
N GLU A 93 -3.34 -0.84 -12.03
CA GLU A 93 -3.55 0.59 -11.78
C GLU A 93 -2.24 1.40 -11.73
N LEU A 94 -1.08 0.75 -11.57
CA LEU A 94 0.21 1.43 -11.40
C LEU A 94 0.52 2.47 -12.50
N PRO A 95 0.21 2.27 -13.79
CA PRO A 95 0.44 3.29 -14.81
C PRO A 95 -0.29 4.61 -14.52
N HIS A 96 -1.50 4.54 -13.99
CA HIS A 96 -2.29 5.73 -13.61
C HIS A 96 -1.71 6.40 -12.35
N TRP A 97 -1.33 5.60 -11.36
CA TRP A 97 -0.69 6.10 -10.15
C TRP A 97 0.68 6.73 -10.40
N ARG A 98 1.44 6.27 -11.39
CA ARG A 98 2.71 6.89 -11.80
C ARG A 98 2.53 8.35 -12.20
N VAL A 99 1.42 8.73 -12.81
CA VAL A 99 1.12 10.13 -13.12
C VAL A 99 1.04 10.97 -11.84
N VAL A 100 0.39 10.43 -10.82
CA VAL A 100 0.29 11.08 -9.50
C VAL A 100 1.66 11.13 -8.83
N MET A 101 2.41 10.03 -8.84
CA MET A 101 3.76 9.93 -8.29
C MET A 101 4.70 10.99 -8.90
N HIS A 102 4.70 11.13 -10.22
CA HIS A 102 5.49 12.15 -10.90
C HIS A 102 5.05 13.57 -10.53
N ARG A 103 3.74 13.80 -10.49
CA ARG A 103 3.19 15.11 -10.11
C ARG A 103 3.58 15.48 -8.68
N GLU A 104 3.48 14.55 -7.75
CA GLU A 104 3.88 14.79 -6.36
C GLU A 104 5.39 15.01 -6.23
N ARG A 105 6.21 14.25 -6.92
CA ARG A 105 7.66 14.46 -6.95
C ARG A 105 8.01 15.85 -7.49
N ASP A 106 7.37 16.27 -8.56
CA ASP A 106 7.70 17.52 -9.26
C ASP A 106 7.06 18.74 -8.57
N ASN A 107 6.05 18.54 -7.73
CA ASN A 107 5.25 19.59 -7.09
C ASN A 107 5.66 19.77 -5.62
N SER A 108 6.88 20.29 -5.42
CA SER A 108 7.55 20.46 -4.11
C SER A 108 6.77 21.28 -3.05
N GLY A 109 5.59 21.82 -3.39
CA GLY A 109 4.75 22.59 -2.46
C GLY A 109 3.67 21.76 -1.73
N VAL A 110 3.42 20.54 -2.15
CA VAL A 110 2.34 19.70 -1.60
C VAL A 110 2.89 18.49 -0.85
N VAL A 111 4.03 17.97 -1.28
CA VAL A 111 4.71 16.85 -0.61
C VAL A 111 5.55 17.39 0.53
N ASP A 112 5.61 16.63 1.61
CA ASP A 112 6.46 16.88 2.76
C ASP A 112 7.86 17.37 2.30
N SER A 113 8.14 18.64 2.54
CA SER A 113 9.39 19.30 2.17
C SER A 113 10.65 18.53 2.63
N ARG A 114 10.50 17.67 3.64
CA ARG A 114 11.54 16.77 4.15
C ARG A 114 11.87 15.65 3.17
N ILE A 115 10.90 15.15 2.43
CA ILE A 115 11.11 14.10 1.43
C ILE A 115 11.81 14.70 0.21
N HIS A 116 11.40 15.88 -0.21
CA HIS A 116 12.07 16.61 -1.29
C HIS A 116 13.51 16.99 -0.88
N GLY A 117 13.69 17.52 0.34
CA GLY A 117 15.01 17.82 0.89
C GLY A 117 15.94 16.60 0.94
N MET A 118 15.40 15.41 1.21
CA MET A 118 16.17 14.16 1.20
C MET A 118 16.85 13.89 -0.15
N GLY A 119 16.19 14.16 -1.25
CA GLY A 119 16.77 13.98 -2.60
C GLY A 119 17.87 14.99 -2.91
N ILE A 120 17.86 16.16 -2.29
CA ILE A 120 18.87 17.22 -2.45
C ILE A 120 20.03 17.02 -1.46
N ASP A 121 19.70 16.90 -0.18
CA ASP A 121 20.69 16.88 0.91
C ASP A 121 21.40 15.53 1.04
N HIS A 122 20.78 14.44 0.55
CA HIS A 122 21.28 13.08 0.65
C HIS A 122 21.32 12.37 -0.71
N ALA A 123 21.64 13.09 -1.77
CA ALA A 123 21.66 12.57 -3.15
C ALA A 123 22.54 11.32 -3.32
N GLU A 124 23.68 11.27 -2.63
CA GLU A 124 24.58 10.12 -2.65
C GLU A 124 23.91 8.88 -2.04
N THR A 125 23.26 9.02 -0.87
CA THR A 125 22.52 7.94 -0.22
C THR A 125 21.39 7.42 -1.10
N VAL A 126 20.64 8.31 -1.75
CA VAL A 126 19.57 7.94 -2.69
C VAL A 126 20.14 7.20 -3.89
N ALA A 127 21.27 7.65 -4.44
CA ALA A 127 21.94 7.00 -5.58
C ALA A 127 22.45 5.60 -5.21
N GLU A 128 23.08 5.45 -4.05
CA GLU A 128 23.54 4.17 -3.52
C GLU A 128 22.36 3.18 -3.34
N MET A 129 21.30 3.62 -2.66
CA MET A 129 20.12 2.78 -2.44
C MET A 129 19.45 2.39 -3.75
N ARG A 130 19.41 3.27 -4.73
CA ARG A 130 18.90 2.97 -6.06
C ARG A 130 19.76 1.92 -6.78
N ALA A 131 21.07 1.96 -6.64
CA ALA A 131 21.98 0.97 -7.17
C ALA A 131 21.73 -0.41 -6.52
N ILE A 132 21.66 -0.46 -5.20
CA ILE A 132 21.37 -1.69 -4.43
C ILE A 132 20.00 -2.27 -4.83
N LEU A 133 18.98 -1.42 -4.98
CA LEU A 133 17.66 -1.86 -5.40
C LEU A 133 17.67 -2.47 -6.82
N ARG A 134 18.46 -1.91 -7.75
CA ARG A 134 18.63 -2.46 -9.11
C ARG A 134 19.33 -3.81 -9.10
N GLU A 135 20.33 -3.97 -8.25
CA GLU A 135 21.08 -5.22 -8.11
C GLU A 135 20.26 -6.34 -7.46
N ARG A 136 19.61 -6.03 -6.35
CA ARG A 136 18.87 -7.03 -5.54
C ARG A 136 17.41 -7.20 -5.93
N GLY A 137 16.84 -6.25 -6.65
CA GLY A 137 15.43 -6.24 -7.06
C GLY A 137 14.43 -5.98 -5.93
N MET A 138 14.83 -6.19 -4.68
CA MET A 138 14.00 -5.96 -3.49
C MET A 138 14.88 -5.58 -2.30
N VAL A 139 14.49 -4.56 -1.56
CA VAL A 139 15.17 -4.12 -0.34
C VAL A 139 14.16 -3.65 0.70
N SER A 140 14.51 -3.76 1.96
CA SER A 140 13.77 -3.23 3.08
C SER A 140 14.66 -2.31 3.93
N ASN A 141 14.04 -1.49 4.77
CA ASN A 141 14.79 -0.65 5.71
C ASN A 141 15.69 -1.47 6.68
N ARG A 142 15.44 -2.77 6.83
CA ARG A 142 16.25 -3.67 7.67
C ARG A 142 17.56 -4.07 7.01
N ASP A 143 17.64 -3.99 5.69
CA ASP A 143 18.84 -4.34 4.91
C ASP A 143 19.94 -3.27 5.03
N PHE A 144 19.60 -2.10 5.60
CA PHE A 144 20.52 -0.98 5.75
C PHE A 144 20.88 -0.78 7.22
N ALA A 145 22.16 -0.96 7.54
CA ALA A 145 22.73 -0.74 8.88
C ALA A 145 23.09 0.75 9.08
N MET A 146 22.19 1.67 8.81
CA MET A 146 22.45 3.10 9.00
C MET A 146 22.33 3.48 10.47
N ALA A 147 23.40 4.03 11.01
CA ALA A 147 23.48 4.53 12.39
C ALA A 147 22.83 5.90 12.57
N THR A 148 22.77 6.69 11.51
CA THR A 148 22.25 8.06 11.50
C THR A 148 20.73 8.08 11.49
N ARG A 149 20.16 8.93 12.33
CA ARG A 149 18.73 9.22 12.37
C ARG A 149 18.53 10.71 12.20
N THR A 150 17.94 11.11 11.11
CA THR A 150 17.48 12.49 10.97
C THR A 150 16.36 12.74 11.96
N ARG A 151 16.55 13.71 12.86
CA ARG A 151 15.48 14.19 13.75
C ARG A 151 14.44 14.89 12.87
N THR A 152 13.34 14.22 12.66
CA THR A 152 12.12 14.85 12.17
C THR A 152 11.33 15.33 13.39
N GLU A 153 10.41 16.28 13.21
CA GLU A 153 9.48 16.73 14.26
C GLU A 153 8.57 15.59 14.79
N SER A 154 8.61 14.42 14.15
CA SER A 154 7.92 13.24 14.65
C SER A 154 8.65 12.68 15.88
N TYR A 155 7.91 12.28 16.88
CA TYR A 155 8.32 11.77 18.19
C TYR A 155 9.47 10.73 18.18
N ARG A 156 9.73 10.03 17.08
CA ARG A 156 10.72 8.94 17.02
C ARG A 156 11.85 9.13 16.00
N GLY A 157 11.91 10.19 15.24
CA GLY A 157 12.88 10.32 14.14
C GLY A 157 12.87 9.11 13.19
N ARG A 158 13.07 9.30 11.91
CA ARG A 158 13.20 8.21 10.94
C ARG A 158 14.67 7.99 10.61
N LYS A 159 15.04 6.72 10.34
CA LYS A 159 16.36 6.42 9.76
C LYS A 159 16.46 7.07 8.38
N ASP A 160 17.64 7.52 8.00
CA ASP A 160 17.90 8.13 6.68
C ASP A 160 17.57 7.16 5.56
N SER A 161 17.84 5.85 5.75
CA SER A 161 17.42 4.79 4.82
C SER A 161 15.91 4.72 4.62
N ALA A 162 15.12 4.94 5.68
CA ALA A 162 13.67 4.95 5.56
C ALA A 162 13.16 6.17 4.80
N LEU A 163 13.79 7.32 4.97
CA LEU A 163 13.48 8.54 4.22
C LEU A 163 13.86 8.39 2.75
N ALA A 164 15.04 7.82 2.47
CA ALA A 164 15.50 7.58 1.10
C ALA A 164 14.61 6.58 0.35
N LEU A 165 14.18 5.49 1.01
CA LEU A 165 13.20 4.55 0.44
C LEU A 165 11.84 5.21 0.18
N TYR A 166 11.45 6.17 1.02
CA TYR A 166 10.20 6.89 0.82
C TYR A 166 10.29 7.91 -0.32
N TYR A 167 11.50 8.43 -0.57
CA TYR A 167 11.78 9.35 -1.68
C TYR A 167 11.85 8.64 -3.03
N LEU A 168 12.36 7.39 -3.08
CA LEU A 168 12.53 6.59 -4.31
C LEU A 168 11.22 6.13 -4.92
#